data_edc5b3bccbe247609549bd4432667f50
#
_entry.id   edc5b3bccbe247609549bd4432667f50
#
_cell.length_a   1.000
_cell.length_b   1.000
_cell.length_c   1.000
_cell.angle_alpha   90.00
_cell.angle_beta   90.00
_cell.angle_gamma   90.00
#
_symmetry.space_group_name_H-M   'P 1'
#
loop_
_entity.id
_entity.type
_entity.pdbx_description
1 polymer ?
#
loop_
_entity_poly.entity_id
_entity_poly.type
_entity_poly.pdbx_seq_one_letter_code
_entity_poly.pdbx_strand_id
1 'polypeptide(L)'
;ITKTTLFSQKLANFHFWIGTLGIILYTLPMYVAGFLQASMWKQFNPDGTLMYGNFLETVTQIMPMYMMRAVGGTLFFIGILVLVYNIFKTVKQGSAVENELAEAPALSKISSGQMKGEKWHSWLERKPIQFTILTTIAVAIGGIVQIVPMIVVKSNIPTISSVKPYSPLELEGRDLYIREGCNNCHSQMIRPFRSEVKRYGEYSKSGEYVYDHPFLWGSKRTGPDLMRIGGKYNDNWHFNHMWSPQRMDEKSVMPAYKWLFDNKAMDISDIEKKMSVMVTLGVPYTDADIANAKKSIETQSAQIEKNLHNDPDFVKSYEDSKKKAAAKGEKFVP
;
A
#
# COMPACT_ATOMS: atom_id res chain seq x y z
N ILE A 1 13.49 26.77 -30.71
CA ILE A 1 12.08 27.20 -30.56
C ILE A 1 12.02 28.71 -30.44
N THR A 2 12.75 29.35 -29.50
CA THR A 2 12.65 30.79 -29.23
C THR A 2 13.65 31.63 -30.00
N LYS A 3 14.57 31.03 -30.75
CA LYS A 3 15.65 31.70 -31.52
C LYS A 3 16.43 32.77 -30.74
N THR A 4 16.52 32.64 -29.42
CA THR A 4 17.22 33.57 -28.54
C THR A 4 18.07 32.81 -27.55
N THR A 5 19.08 33.51 -26.99
CA THR A 5 19.89 33.01 -25.89
C THR A 5 19.11 33.11 -24.58
N LEU A 6 19.51 32.35 -23.58
CA LEU A 6 18.92 32.43 -22.23
C LEU A 6 18.95 33.88 -21.73
N PHE A 7 17.82 34.32 -21.12
CA PHE A 7 17.69 35.64 -20.53
C PHE A 7 18.82 35.94 -19.55
N SER A 8 19.20 34.97 -18.72
CA SER A 8 20.29 35.16 -17.78
C SER A 8 21.03 33.86 -17.49
N GLN A 9 22.29 33.77 -17.88
CA GLN A 9 23.18 32.68 -17.53
C GLN A 9 23.45 32.62 -16.02
N LYS A 10 23.46 33.79 -15.34
CA LYS A 10 23.64 33.84 -13.87
C LYS A 10 22.50 33.16 -13.14
N LEU A 11 21.24 33.37 -13.58
CA LEU A 11 20.07 32.69 -13.00
C LEU A 11 20.09 31.18 -13.29
N ALA A 12 20.55 30.75 -14.46
CA ALA A 12 20.70 29.33 -14.76
C ALA A 12 21.75 28.67 -13.84
N ASN A 13 22.90 29.31 -13.63
CA ASN A 13 23.91 28.82 -12.70
C ASN A 13 23.39 28.82 -11.26
N PHE A 14 22.71 29.88 -10.84
CA PHE A 14 22.11 29.94 -9.51
C PHE A 14 21.10 28.79 -9.30
N HIS A 15 20.16 28.55 -10.24
CA HIS A 15 19.24 27.43 -10.20
C HIS A 15 20.00 26.12 -10.04
N PHE A 16 21.00 25.87 -10.86
CA PHE A 16 21.76 24.62 -10.81
C PHE A 16 22.39 24.41 -9.42
N TRP A 17 23.10 25.41 -8.88
CA TRP A 17 23.79 25.24 -7.61
C TRP A 17 22.86 25.16 -6.41
N ILE A 18 21.82 26.00 -6.34
CA ILE A 18 20.86 25.94 -5.24
C ILE A 18 20.02 24.63 -5.29
N GLY A 19 19.67 24.16 -6.50
CA GLY A 19 18.99 22.88 -6.69
C GLY A 19 19.89 21.71 -6.28
N THR A 20 21.16 21.71 -6.66
CA THR A 20 22.13 20.68 -6.27
C THR A 20 22.32 20.65 -4.76
N LEU A 21 22.54 21.80 -4.12
CA LEU A 21 22.61 21.88 -2.66
C LEU A 21 21.32 21.40 -1.99
N GLY A 22 20.18 21.77 -2.56
CA GLY A 22 18.87 21.33 -2.08
C GLY A 22 18.72 19.80 -2.11
N ILE A 23 19.12 19.16 -3.21
CA ILE A 23 19.09 17.68 -3.33
C ILE A 23 20.04 17.04 -2.32
N ILE A 24 21.23 17.56 -2.12
CA ILE A 24 22.20 17.03 -1.16
C ILE A 24 21.60 17.10 0.26
N LEU A 25 21.09 18.27 0.66
CA LEU A 25 20.45 18.47 1.97
C LEU A 25 19.14 17.69 2.12
N TYR A 26 18.52 17.26 1.04
CA TYR A 26 17.37 16.37 1.07
C TYR A 26 17.81 14.92 1.27
N THR A 27 18.78 14.45 0.48
CA THR A 27 19.12 13.03 0.36
C THR A 27 19.99 12.54 1.51
N LEU A 28 21.07 13.26 1.84
CA LEU A 28 22.00 12.80 2.89
C LEU A 28 21.34 12.64 4.27
N PRO A 29 20.53 13.59 4.76
CA PRO A 29 19.84 13.40 6.03
C PRO A 29 18.89 12.21 6.03
N MET A 30 18.28 11.88 4.89
CA MET A 30 17.39 10.73 4.78
C MET A 30 18.15 9.39 4.89
N TYR A 31 19.36 9.30 4.35
CA TYR A 31 20.23 8.13 4.59
C TYR A 31 20.60 8.01 6.07
N VAL A 32 20.96 9.11 6.72
CA VAL A 32 21.28 9.13 8.16
C VAL A 32 20.04 8.71 8.98
N ALA A 33 18.87 9.27 8.67
CA ALA A 33 17.61 8.90 9.32
C ALA A 33 17.30 7.42 9.17
N GLY A 34 17.45 6.87 7.96
CA GLY A 34 17.23 5.44 7.69
C GLY A 34 18.18 4.54 8.46
N PHE A 35 19.45 4.91 8.54
CA PHE A 35 20.46 4.18 9.32
C PHE A 35 20.15 4.22 10.83
N LEU A 36 19.82 5.39 11.38
CA LEU A 36 19.43 5.53 12.79
C LEU A 36 18.20 4.71 13.10
N GLN A 37 17.16 4.80 12.28
CA GLN A 37 15.93 4.02 12.44
C GLN A 37 16.21 2.52 12.44
N ALA A 38 17.00 2.03 11.47
CA ALA A 38 17.37 0.62 11.39
C ALA A 38 18.19 0.17 12.61
N SER A 39 19.10 1.03 13.11
CA SER A 39 19.92 0.76 14.30
C SER A 39 19.06 0.68 15.57
N MET A 40 18.10 1.56 15.75
CA MET A 40 17.17 1.53 16.87
C MET A 40 16.29 0.27 16.86
N TRP A 41 15.85 -0.16 15.68
CA TRP A 41 15.01 -1.37 15.54
C TRP A 41 15.79 -2.67 15.73
N LYS A 42 17.10 -2.64 15.75
CA LYS A 42 17.96 -3.79 16.09
C LYS A 42 18.31 -3.89 17.56
N GLN A 43 17.91 -2.92 18.39
CA GLN A 43 18.20 -2.96 19.81
C GLN A 43 17.09 -3.68 20.56
N PHE A 44 17.52 -4.66 21.37
CA PHE A 44 16.62 -5.51 22.15
C PHE A 44 16.98 -5.45 23.64
N ASN A 45 15.97 -5.48 24.46
CA ASN A 45 16.11 -5.70 25.89
C ASN A 45 16.60 -7.14 26.18
N PRO A 46 17.15 -7.41 27.38
CA PRO A 46 17.60 -8.76 27.75
C PRO A 46 16.51 -9.84 27.64
N ASP A 47 15.25 -9.45 27.82
CA ASP A 47 14.09 -10.32 27.66
C ASP A 47 13.73 -10.61 26.20
N GLY A 48 14.36 -9.91 25.21
CA GLY A 48 14.15 -10.06 23.77
C GLY A 48 13.00 -9.22 23.20
N THR A 49 12.45 -8.28 23.98
CA THR A 49 11.55 -7.23 23.46
C THR A 49 12.36 -6.13 22.79
N LEU A 50 11.71 -5.33 21.92
CA LEU A 50 12.38 -4.16 21.33
C LEU A 50 12.66 -3.12 22.43
N MET A 51 13.87 -2.55 22.43
CA MET A 51 14.22 -1.44 23.32
C MET A 51 13.37 -0.20 23.01
N TYR A 52 13.15 0.10 21.75
CA TYR A 52 12.30 1.18 21.26
C TYR A 52 10.99 0.59 20.72
N GLY A 53 10.12 0.19 21.62
CA GLY A 53 8.85 -0.45 21.29
C GLY A 53 7.79 0.52 20.74
N ASN A 54 7.94 1.82 21.02
CA ASN A 54 7.05 2.86 20.54
C ASN A 54 7.64 3.54 19.30
N PHE A 55 6.88 3.54 18.19
CA PHE A 55 7.29 4.16 16.94
C PHE A 55 7.61 5.67 17.10
N LEU A 56 6.89 6.38 17.97
CA LEU A 56 7.13 7.81 18.23
C LEU A 56 8.53 8.09 18.77
N GLU A 57 9.10 7.19 19.55
CA GLU A 57 10.47 7.34 20.07
C GLU A 57 11.48 7.39 18.94
N THR A 58 11.32 6.53 17.92
CA THR A 58 12.16 6.56 16.72
C THR A 58 11.93 7.83 15.92
N VAL A 59 10.68 8.25 15.72
CA VAL A 59 10.36 9.46 14.95
C VAL A 59 10.96 10.71 15.58
N THR A 60 10.89 10.84 16.90
CA THR A 60 11.45 12.01 17.62
C THR A 60 12.98 12.10 17.44
N GLN A 61 13.67 10.96 17.42
CA GLN A 61 15.12 10.94 17.22
C GLN A 61 15.55 11.33 15.81
N ILE A 62 14.75 11.02 14.80
CA ILE A 62 15.07 11.35 13.38
C ILE A 62 14.48 12.69 12.93
N MET A 63 13.74 13.39 13.79
CA MET A 63 13.14 14.69 13.47
C MET A 63 14.13 15.73 12.93
N PRO A 64 15.36 15.90 13.46
CA PRO A 64 16.33 16.85 12.90
C PRO A 64 16.64 16.57 11.44
N MET A 65 16.70 15.30 11.02
CA MET A 65 16.93 14.89 9.63
C MET A 65 15.76 15.28 8.73
N TYR A 66 14.54 15.17 9.25
CA TYR A 66 13.33 15.62 8.53
C TYR A 66 13.30 17.15 8.37
N MET A 67 13.77 17.89 9.37
CA MET A 67 13.91 19.36 9.24
C MET A 67 14.93 19.73 8.17
N MET A 68 16.10 19.08 8.15
CA MET A 68 17.09 19.28 7.10
C MET A 68 16.55 18.93 5.70
N ARG A 69 15.80 17.85 5.58
CA ARG A 69 15.09 17.49 4.36
C ARG A 69 14.11 18.58 3.91
N ALA A 70 13.36 19.17 4.84
CA ALA A 70 12.42 20.26 4.54
C ALA A 70 13.18 21.49 3.99
N VAL A 71 14.31 21.87 4.61
CA VAL A 71 15.18 22.95 4.12
C VAL A 71 15.68 22.62 2.72
N GLY A 72 16.23 21.41 2.49
CA GLY A 72 16.71 20.97 1.19
C GLY A 72 15.63 21.03 0.10
N GLY A 73 14.44 20.54 0.40
CA GLY A 73 13.27 20.61 -0.50
C GLY A 73 12.85 22.04 -0.84
N THR A 74 12.90 22.95 0.16
CA THR A 74 12.60 24.37 -0.04
C THR A 74 13.63 25.04 -0.96
N LEU A 75 14.92 24.78 -0.77
CA LEU A 75 15.98 25.30 -1.65
C LEU A 75 15.82 24.81 -3.09
N PHE A 76 15.52 23.52 -3.26
CA PHE A 76 15.23 22.95 -4.59
C PHE A 76 14.01 23.62 -5.25
N PHE A 77 12.95 23.83 -4.50
CA PHE A 77 11.74 24.49 -4.98
C PHE A 77 12.02 25.95 -5.40
N ILE A 78 12.80 26.70 -4.61
CA ILE A 78 13.25 28.06 -4.99
C ILE A 78 14.03 28.01 -6.30
N GLY A 79 14.93 27.03 -6.45
CA GLY A 79 15.66 26.82 -7.68
C GLY A 79 14.74 26.63 -8.88
N ILE A 80 13.69 25.84 -8.76
CA ILE A 80 12.69 25.64 -9.83
C ILE A 80 11.99 26.96 -10.18
N LEU A 81 11.59 27.76 -9.20
CA LEU A 81 10.94 29.05 -9.47
C LEU A 81 11.86 29.99 -10.25
N VAL A 82 13.15 30.01 -9.91
CA VAL A 82 14.16 30.78 -10.65
C VAL A 82 14.32 30.28 -12.08
N LEU A 83 14.32 28.97 -12.29
CA LEU A 83 14.35 28.38 -13.63
C LEU A 83 13.14 28.78 -14.46
N VAL A 84 11.93 28.64 -13.90
CA VAL A 84 10.67 29.03 -14.56
C VAL A 84 10.70 30.49 -14.94
N TYR A 85 11.13 31.36 -14.04
CA TYR A 85 11.28 32.80 -14.34
C TYR A 85 12.27 33.06 -15.49
N ASN A 86 13.44 32.41 -15.48
CA ASN A 86 14.46 32.57 -16.52
C ASN A 86 13.94 32.08 -17.89
N ILE A 87 13.26 30.93 -17.91
CA ILE A 87 12.65 30.38 -19.14
C ILE A 87 11.53 31.33 -19.64
N PHE A 88 10.65 31.78 -18.75
CA PHE A 88 9.57 32.68 -19.11
C PHE A 88 10.09 34.00 -19.74
N LYS A 89 11.15 34.58 -19.16
CA LYS A 89 11.79 35.77 -19.72
C LYS A 89 12.49 35.48 -21.06
N THR A 90 13.10 34.32 -21.19
CA THR A 90 13.73 33.87 -22.44
C THR A 90 12.68 33.73 -23.55
N VAL A 91 11.54 33.12 -23.25
CA VAL A 91 10.44 32.98 -24.21
C VAL A 91 9.88 34.33 -24.64
N LYS A 92 9.74 35.28 -23.67
CA LYS A 92 9.26 36.64 -23.97
C LYS A 92 10.21 37.45 -24.81
N GLN A 93 11.52 37.19 -24.78
CA GLN A 93 12.54 37.89 -25.61
C GLN A 93 12.69 37.25 -26.98
N GLY A 94 12.26 36.01 -27.12
CA GLY A 94 12.30 35.31 -28.39
C GLY A 94 11.12 35.66 -29.29
N SER A 95 11.28 35.42 -30.58
CA SER A 95 10.18 35.44 -31.54
C SER A 95 9.82 34.01 -31.93
N ALA A 96 8.61 33.56 -31.58
CA ALA A 96 8.04 32.36 -32.17
C ALA A 96 7.42 32.77 -33.50
N VAL A 97 8.01 32.35 -34.60
CA VAL A 97 7.42 32.53 -35.93
C VAL A 97 6.54 31.34 -36.20
N GLU A 98 5.25 31.59 -36.31
CA GLU A 98 4.27 30.57 -36.64
C GLU A 98 4.53 30.07 -38.08
N ASN A 99 4.55 28.76 -38.27
CA ASN A 99 4.79 28.10 -39.57
C ASN A 99 6.17 28.33 -40.23
N GLU A 100 7.21 28.61 -39.47
CA GLU A 100 8.55 28.60 -40.00
C GLU A 100 8.95 27.16 -40.38
N LEU A 101 9.38 26.97 -41.66
CA LEU A 101 9.89 25.70 -42.10
C LEU A 101 11.15 25.35 -41.31
N ALA A 102 11.09 24.24 -40.53
CA ALA A 102 12.25 23.73 -39.87
C ALA A 102 13.21 23.13 -40.93
N GLU A 103 14.40 23.70 -41.05
CA GLU A 103 15.48 23.05 -41.81
C GLU A 103 15.96 21.82 -41.03
N ALA A 104 15.44 20.66 -41.38
CA ALA A 104 16.00 19.40 -40.94
C ALA A 104 17.06 18.94 -41.92
N PRO A 105 18.22 18.40 -41.49
CA PRO A 105 19.13 17.72 -42.41
C PRO A 105 18.35 16.66 -43.17
N ALA A 106 18.64 16.57 -44.49
CA ALA A 106 18.03 15.55 -45.33
C ALA A 106 18.16 14.18 -44.68
N LEU A 107 17.04 13.44 -44.60
CA LEU A 107 17.07 12.07 -44.10
C LEU A 107 18.11 11.30 -44.92
N SER A 108 19.30 11.14 -44.37
CA SER A 108 20.28 10.22 -44.94
C SER A 108 19.61 8.86 -45.03
N LYS A 109 19.67 8.19 -46.16
CA LYS A 109 19.21 6.79 -46.29
C LYS A 109 19.91 6.01 -45.20
N ILE A 110 19.19 5.74 -44.10
CA ILE A 110 19.71 5.00 -42.95
C ILE A 110 20.09 3.63 -43.49
N SER A 111 21.39 3.35 -43.54
CA SER A 111 21.89 2.02 -43.91
C SER A 111 21.21 0.98 -43.03
N SER A 112 20.62 -0.05 -43.65
CA SER A 112 20.02 -1.17 -42.92
C SER A 112 21.06 -1.99 -42.16
N GLY A 113 22.33 -1.90 -42.54
CA GLY A 113 23.46 -2.52 -41.86
C GLY A 113 24.08 -1.67 -40.77
N GLN A 114 25.00 -2.26 -40.03
CA GLN A 114 25.82 -1.56 -39.05
C GLN A 114 26.83 -0.65 -39.75
N MET A 115 26.94 0.59 -39.35
CA MET A 115 27.93 1.52 -39.89
C MET A 115 29.34 1.20 -39.39
N LYS A 116 30.36 1.50 -40.18
CA LYS A 116 31.77 1.26 -39.83
C LYS A 116 32.09 2.00 -38.49
N GLY A 117 32.52 1.26 -37.49
CA GLY A 117 32.80 1.80 -36.16
C GLY A 117 31.60 1.97 -35.22
N GLU A 118 30.41 1.67 -35.68
CA GLU A 118 29.20 1.72 -34.82
C GLU A 118 29.16 0.52 -33.88
N LYS A 119 28.90 0.75 -32.61
CA LYS A 119 28.67 -0.33 -31.64
C LYS A 119 27.34 -1.00 -31.89
N TRP A 120 27.24 -2.30 -31.62
CA TRP A 120 26.03 -3.10 -31.91
C TRP A 120 24.78 -2.56 -31.20
N HIS A 121 24.91 -2.03 -29.97
CA HIS A 121 23.77 -1.45 -29.25
C HIS A 121 23.25 -0.18 -29.94
N SER A 122 24.15 0.72 -30.39
CA SER A 122 23.76 1.93 -31.11
C SER A 122 23.08 1.62 -32.44
N TRP A 123 23.55 0.56 -33.14
CA TRP A 123 22.88 0.04 -34.34
C TRP A 123 21.48 -0.49 -34.02
N LEU A 124 21.32 -1.22 -32.92
CA LEU A 124 20.03 -1.77 -32.48
C LEU A 124 19.06 -0.65 -32.08
N GLU A 125 19.54 0.38 -31.36
CA GLU A 125 18.76 1.56 -30.95
C GLU A 125 18.17 2.32 -32.15
N ARG A 126 18.86 2.33 -33.29
CA ARG A 126 18.34 2.89 -34.55
C ARG A 126 17.21 2.07 -35.16
N LYS A 127 16.93 0.90 -34.66
CA LYS A 127 15.91 -0.03 -35.18
C LYS A 127 14.81 -0.25 -34.15
N PRO A 128 13.89 0.71 -33.97
CA PRO A 128 12.95 0.69 -32.85
C PRO A 128 12.08 -0.58 -32.80
N ILE A 129 11.68 -1.13 -33.95
CA ILE A 129 10.87 -2.36 -33.97
C ILE A 129 11.68 -3.55 -33.45
N GLN A 130 12.89 -3.78 -33.97
CA GLN A 130 13.76 -4.88 -33.56
C GLN A 130 14.17 -4.70 -32.08
N PHE A 131 14.50 -3.48 -31.68
CA PHE A 131 14.82 -3.16 -30.29
C PHE A 131 13.66 -3.52 -29.36
N THR A 132 12.44 -3.09 -29.69
CA THR A 132 11.25 -3.38 -28.89
C THR A 132 10.97 -4.89 -28.81
N ILE A 133 11.04 -5.60 -29.94
CA ILE A 133 10.83 -7.06 -29.96
C ILE A 133 11.86 -7.77 -29.10
N LEU A 134 13.15 -7.48 -29.25
CA LEU A 134 14.20 -8.12 -28.47
C LEU A 134 14.11 -7.80 -26.98
N THR A 135 13.78 -6.55 -26.64
CA THR A 135 13.54 -6.15 -25.26
C THR A 135 12.34 -6.90 -24.66
N THR A 136 11.24 -6.99 -25.40
CA THR A 136 10.04 -7.75 -24.97
C THR A 136 10.36 -9.22 -24.77
N ILE A 137 11.14 -9.84 -25.68
CA ILE A 137 11.58 -11.23 -25.52
C ILE A 137 12.46 -11.39 -24.27
N ALA A 138 13.41 -10.51 -24.06
CA ALA A 138 14.30 -10.56 -22.89
C ALA A 138 13.53 -10.45 -21.56
N VAL A 139 12.58 -9.50 -21.48
CA VAL A 139 11.69 -9.33 -20.33
C VAL A 139 10.78 -10.54 -20.15
N ALA A 140 10.21 -11.08 -21.25
CA ALA A 140 9.37 -12.26 -21.21
C ALA A 140 10.15 -13.50 -20.73
N ILE A 141 11.38 -13.73 -21.19
CA ILE A 141 12.23 -14.82 -20.70
C ILE A 141 12.46 -14.70 -19.20
N GLY A 142 12.85 -13.50 -18.71
CA GLY A 142 13.05 -13.27 -17.27
C GLY A 142 11.79 -13.52 -16.45
N GLY A 143 10.64 -13.05 -16.94
CA GLY A 143 9.35 -13.30 -16.29
C GLY A 143 8.95 -14.78 -16.28
N ILE A 144 9.09 -15.48 -17.41
CA ILE A 144 8.73 -16.89 -17.58
C ILE A 144 9.58 -17.78 -16.64
N VAL A 145 10.88 -17.54 -16.56
CA VAL A 145 11.79 -18.31 -15.69
C VAL A 145 11.34 -18.27 -14.22
N GLN A 146 10.72 -17.20 -13.80
CA GLN A 146 10.20 -17.06 -12.43
C GLN A 146 8.75 -17.53 -12.29
N ILE A 147 7.87 -17.15 -13.24
CA ILE A 147 6.42 -17.39 -13.15
C ILE A 147 6.10 -18.87 -13.40
N VAL A 148 6.73 -19.52 -14.39
CA VAL A 148 6.42 -20.91 -14.73
C VAL A 148 6.70 -21.87 -13.57
N PRO A 149 7.86 -21.85 -12.89
CA PRO A 149 8.07 -22.68 -11.71
C PRO A 149 7.07 -22.40 -10.58
N MET A 150 6.71 -21.15 -10.38
CA MET A 150 5.72 -20.78 -9.35
C MET A 150 4.34 -21.38 -9.61
N ILE A 151 3.94 -21.50 -10.88
CA ILE A 151 2.64 -22.07 -11.26
C ILE A 151 2.68 -23.59 -11.32
N VAL A 152 3.78 -24.18 -11.87
CA VAL A 152 3.85 -25.61 -12.17
C VAL A 152 4.31 -26.43 -10.96
N VAL A 153 5.19 -25.87 -10.13
CA VAL A 153 5.78 -26.61 -9.00
C VAL A 153 4.87 -26.46 -7.78
N LYS A 154 3.91 -27.39 -7.62
CA LYS A 154 2.97 -27.40 -6.49
C LYS A 154 3.64 -27.42 -5.11
N SER A 155 4.82 -28.02 -4.98
CA SER A 155 5.59 -28.03 -3.74
C SER A 155 6.13 -26.65 -3.32
N ASN A 156 6.15 -25.68 -4.22
CA ASN A 156 6.50 -24.29 -3.90
C ASN A 156 5.35 -23.54 -3.19
N ILE A 157 4.15 -24.10 -3.19
CA ILE A 157 2.99 -23.56 -2.50
C ILE A 157 2.75 -24.43 -1.26
N PRO A 158 3.33 -24.06 -0.10
CA PRO A 158 3.13 -24.83 1.12
C PRO A 158 1.66 -24.74 1.52
N THR A 159 1.06 -25.89 1.83
CA THR A 159 -0.31 -25.98 2.33
C THR A 159 -0.31 -26.41 3.79
N ILE A 160 -1.19 -25.84 4.59
CA ILE A 160 -1.42 -26.23 5.98
C ILE A 160 -2.84 -26.78 6.05
N SER A 161 -3.00 -28.02 6.49
CA SER A 161 -4.30 -28.72 6.47
C SER A 161 -5.39 -28.06 7.30
N SER A 162 -5.03 -27.26 8.32
CA SER A 162 -5.96 -26.51 9.14
C SER A 162 -6.44 -25.21 8.51
N VAL A 163 -5.75 -24.71 7.48
CA VAL A 163 -6.12 -23.48 6.77
C VAL A 163 -7.22 -23.80 5.77
N LYS A 164 -8.34 -23.15 5.92
CA LYS A 164 -9.52 -23.29 5.07
C LYS A 164 -9.76 -22.02 4.27
N PRO A 165 -10.40 -22.10 3.10
CA PRO A 165 -10.92 -20.93 2.40
C PRO A 165 -11.83 -20.08 3.30
N TYR A 166 -11.87 -18.79 3.05
CA TYR A 166 -12.82 -17.90 3.72
C TYR A 166 -14.26 -18.35 3.50
N SER A 167 -15.09 -18.34 4.53
CA SER A 167 -16.52 -18.44 4.34
C SER A 167 -17.04 -17.24 3.51
N PRO A 168 -18.24 -17.33 2.90
CA PRO A 168 -18.75 -16.21 2.11
C PRO A 168 -18.84 -14.89 2.88
N LEU A 169 -19.21 -14.93 4.17
CA LEU A 169 -19.25 -13.74 5.03
C LEU A 169 -17.84 -13.20 5.34
N GLU A 170 -16.89 -14.07 5.60
CA GLU A 170 -15.50 -13.70 5.83
C GLU A 170 -14.85 -13.09 4.57
N LEU A 171 -15.20 -13.60 3.38
CA LEU A 171 -14.75 -13.07 2.11
C LEU A 171 -15.26 -11.64 1.89
N GLU A 172 -16.54 -11.37 2.19
CA GLU A 172 -17.10 -10.03 2.16
C GLU A 172 -16.45 -9.11 3.21
N GLY A 173 -16.20 -9.64 4.41
CA GLY A 173 -15.46 -8.90 5.45
C GLY A 173 -14.05 -8.53 5.01
N ARG A 174 -13.38 -9.42 4.28
CA ARG A 174 -12.07 -9.16 3.70
C ARG A 174 -12.12 -8.06 2.64
N ASP A 175 -13.15 -8.04 1.80
CA ASP A 175 -13.35 -6.97 0.82
C ASP A 175 -13.60 -5.62 1.49
N LEU A 176 -14.38 -5.60 2.57
CA LEU A 176 -14.55 -4.42 3.41
C LEU A 176 -13.22 -3.95 4.01
N TYR A 177 -12.42 -4.87 4.54
CA TYR A 177 -11.11 -4.58 5.10
C TYR A 177 -10.17 -3.92 4.07
N ILE A 178 -10.20 -4.37 2.82
CA ILE A 178 -9.44 -3.78 1.71
C ILE A 178 -10.01 -2.42 1.35
N ARG A 179 -11.32 -2.31 1.19
CA ARG A 179 -12.02 -1.08 0.80
C ARG A 179 -11.78 0.05 1.79
N GLU A 180 -11.85 -0.24 3.07
CA GLU A 180 -11.64 0.74 4.14
C GLU A 180 -10.15 1.04 4.38
N GLY A 181 -9.25 0.34 3.71
CA GLY A 181 -7.81 0.57 3.80
C GLY A 181 -7.18 0.17 5.13
N CYS A 182 -7.77 -0.78 5.86
CA CYS A 182 -7.27 -1.24 7.16
C CYS A 182 -5.81 -1.72 7.09
N ASN A 183 -5.42 -2.34 5.97
CA ASN A 183 -4.08 -2.81 5.69
C ASN A 183 -3.02 -1.69 5.55
N ASN A 184 -3.45 -0.42 5.46
CA ASN A 184 -2.52 0.71 5.45
C ASN A 184 -1.98 1.03 6.85
N CYS A 185 -2.74 0.71 7.90
CA CYS A 185 -2.37 0.95 9.30
C CYS A 185 -2.04 -0.34 10.06
N HIS A 186 -2.60 -1.49 9.64
CA HIS A 186 -2.41 -2.79 10.23
C HIS A 186 -1.67 -3.73 9.27
N SER A 187 -0.82 -4.58 9.82
CA SER A 187 -0.24 -5.71 9.09
C SER A 187 -0.97 -7.01 9.42
N GLN A 188 -0.86 -7.99 8.55
CA GLN A 188 -1.33 -9.36 8.75
C GLN A 188 -0.19 -10.35 8.51
N MET A 189 0.98 -10.06 9.08
CA MET A 189 2.13 -10.93 8.98
C MET A 189 3.05 -10.72 10.18
N ILE A 190 3.16 -11.71 11.04
CA ILE A 190 4.10 -11.73 12.16
C ILE A 190 5.42 -12.26 11.64
N ARG A 191 6.47 -11.45 11.72
CA ARG A 191 7.82 -11.85 11.28
C ARG A 191 8.45 -12.80 12.29
N PRO A 192 9.42 -13.66 11.88
CA PRO A 192 10.07 -14.65 12.77
C PRO A 192 11.11 -14.00 13.69
N PHE A 193 10.79 -12.83 14.25
CA PHE A 193 11.63 -12.15 15.23
C PHE A 193 11.10 -12.39 16.64
N ARG A 194 12.00 -12.65 17.58
CA ARG A 194 11.62 -12.96 18.97
C ARG A 194 10.71 -11.87 19.58
N SER A 195 10.97 -10.59 19.28
CA SER A 195 10.15 -9.47 19.77
C SER A 195 8.73 -9.51 19.21
N GLU A 196 8.54 -9.87 17.94
CA GLU A 196 7.22 -9.97 17.34
C GLU A 196 6.45 -11.19 17.81
N VAL A 197 7.12 -12.33 17.88
CA VAL A 197 6.52 -13.56 18.40
C VAL A 197 6.05 -13.40 19.86
N LYS A 198 6.84 -12.72 20.70
CA LYS A 198 6.43 -12.42 22.07
C LYS A 198 5.23 -11.48 22.15
N ARG A 199 5.13 -10.51 21.23
CA ARG A 199 4.06 -9.51 21.24
C ARG A 199 2.76 -10.01 20.63
N TYR A 200 2.84 -10.73 19.51
CA TYR A 200 1.69 -11.07 18.68
C TYR A 200 1.35 -12.56 18.64
N GLY A 201 2.25 -13.42 19.07
CA GLY A 201 2.12 -14.87 18.98
C GLY A 201 3.02 -15.48 17.90
N GLU A 202 2.77 -16.73 17.55
CA GLU A 202 3.61 -17.48 16.59
C GLU A 202 3.74 -16.74 15.25
N TYR A 203 4.97 -16.73 14.68
CA TYR A 203 5.24 -16.10 13.40
C TYR A 203 4.40 -16.72 12.26
N SER A 204 4.08 -15.92 11.27
CA SER A 204 3.25 -16.32 10.15
C SER A 204 3.98 -17.24 9.19
N LYS A 205 3.32 -18.31 8.78
CA LYS A 205 3.84 -19.31 7.83
C LYS A 205 3.24 -19.07 6.45
N SER A 206 4.02 -19.30 5.41
CA SER A 206 3.58 -19.05 4.02
C SER A 206 2.29 -19.81 3.65
N GLY A 207 2.08 -21.01 4.18
CA GLY A 207 0.85 -21.77 3.97
C GLY A 207 -0.40 -21.16 4.57
N GLU A 208 -0.28 -20.20 5.46
CA GLU A 208 -1.46 -19.49 6.03
C GLU A 208 -2.10 -18.53 5.03
N TYR A 209 -1.38 -18.14 3.97
CA TYR A 209 -1.83 -17.19 2.95
C TYR A 209 -2.24 -17.81 1.63
N VAL A 210 -2.30 -19.15 1.56
CA VAL A 210 -2.52 -19.87 0.30
C VAL A 210 -3.81 -19.47 -0.44
N TYR A 211 -4.80 -18.97 0.29
CA TYR A 211 -6.08 -18.51 -0.25
C TYR A 211 -6.24 -16.98 -0.28
N ASP A 212 -5.19 -16.25 0.06
CA ASP A 212 -5.21 -14.79 0.05
C ASP A 212 -4.86 -14.23 -1.34
N HIS A 213 -5.81 -13.57 -1.96
CA HIS A 213 -5.67 -12.91 -3.25
C HIS A 213 -6.31 -11.50 -3.21
N PRO A 214 -5.50 -10.43 -3.09
CA PRO A 214 -4.04 -10.34 -2.86
C PRO A 214 -3.64 -10.60 -1.41
N PHE A 215 -2.33 -10.73 -1.16
CA PHE A 215 -1.77 -10.75 0.19
C PHE A 215 -1.93 -9.39 0.87
N LEU A 216 -2.33 -9.41 2.14
CA LEU A 216 -2.56 -8.21 2.94
C LEU A 216 -1.53 -8.05 4.06
N TRP A 217 -0.28 -8.39 3.78
CA TRP A 217 0.79 -8.41 4.77
C TRP A 217 1.01 -7.06 5.46
N GLY A 218 0.83 -5.95 4.71
CA GLY A 218 1.06 -4.61 5.21
C GLY A 218 2.54 -4.28 5.40
N SER A 219 2.90 -3.04 5.15
CA SER A 219 4.27 -2.52 5.33
C SER A 219 4.41 -1.62 6.56
N LYS A 220 3.30 -1.27 7.19
CA LYS A 220 3.22 -0.35 8.33
C LYS A 220 2.42 -0.96 9.47
N ARG A 221 2.71 -0.53 10.68
CA ARG A 221 2.01 -0.87 11.91
C ARG A 221 1.75 0.37 12.73
N THR A 222 0.92 1.28 12.19
CA THR A 222 0.35 2.35 13.00
C THR A 222 -0.53 1.75 14.09
N GLY A 223 -1.28 0.70 13.76
CA GLY A 223 -1.92 -0.22 14.68
C GLY A 223 -1.17 -1.56 14.80
N PRO A 224 -1.61 -2.47 15.70
CA PRO A 224 -0.99 -3.79 15.89
C PRO A 224 -1.18 -4.70 14.67
N ASP A 225 -0.36 -5.76 14.61
CA ASP A 225 -0.56 -6.87 13.67
C ASP A 225 -1.86 -7.64 14.00
N LEU A 226 -2.63 -8.00 12.95
CA LEU A 226 -3.94 -8.63 13.12
C LEU A 226 -3.94 -10.13 12.81
N MET A 227 -2.79 -10.73 12.47
CA MET A 227 -2.74 -12.14 12.03
C MET A 227 -3.27 -13.12 13.08
N ARG A 228 -3.13 -12.82 14.35
CA ARG A 228 -3.57 -13.68 15.47
C ARG A 228 -4.72 -13.05 16.29
N ILE A 229 -5.55 -12.24 15.64
CA ILE A 229 -6.65 -11.57 16.34
C ILE A 229 -7.92 -12.45 16.39
N GLY A 230 -8.07 -13.37 15.44
CA GLY A 230 -9.22 -14.26 15.36
C GLY A 230 -9.41 -15.07 16.65
N GLY A 231 -10.60 -15.01 17.24
CA GLY A 231 -10.93 -15.69 18.51
C GLY A 231 -10.31 -15.08 19.78
N LYS A 232 -9.51 -14.00 19.65
CA LYS A 232 -8.90 -13.34 20.80
C LYS A 232 -9.89 -12.46 21.56
N TYR A 233 -10.80 -11.83 20.86
CA TYR A 233 -11.85 -10.98 21.40
C TYR A 233 -13.21 -11.48 20.93
N ASN A 234 -14.26 -11.21 21.72
CA ASN A 234 -15.64 -11.55 21.37
C ASN A 234 -16.23 -10.58 20.33
N ASP A 235 -17.38 -10.93 19.77
CA ASP A 235 -18.07 -10.13 18.74
C ASP A 235 -18.41 -8.73 19.25
N ASN A 236 -18.88 -8.60 20.49
CA ASN A 236 -19.19 -7.32 21.14
C ASN A 236 -17.97 -6.38 21.17
N TRP A 237 -16.78 -6.91 21.50
CA TRP A 237 -15.56 -6.14 21.50
C TRP A 237 -15.25 -5.57 20.10
N HIS A 238 -15.40 -6.40 19.05
CA HIS A 238 -15.15 -5.99 17.67
C HIS A 238 -16.14 -4.91 17.22
N PHE A 239 -17.40 -5.04 17.52
CA PHE A 239 -18.42 -4.04 17.21
C PHE A 239 -18.10 -2.70 17.89
N ASN A 240 -17.82 -2.70 19.18
CA ASN A 240 -17.47 -1.48 19.91
C ASN A 240 -16.17 -0.86 19.43
N HIS A 241 -15.18 -1.68 19.06
CA HIS A 241 -13.91 -1.22 18.54
C HIS A 241 -14.07 -0.52 17.19
N MET A 242 -14.88 -1.06 16.28
CA MET A 242 -15.16 -0.41 14.99
C MET A 242 -16.05 0.83 15.15
N TRP A 243 -17.02 0.80 16.05
CA TRP A 243 -17.87 1.97 16.33
C TRP A 243 -17.09 3.15 16.90
N SER A 244 -16.23 2.91 17.85
CA SER A 244 -15.37 3.92 18.46
C SER A 244 -14.16 3.27 19.14
N PRO A 245 -13.00 3.22 18.49
CA PRO A 245 -11.78 2.62 19.07
C PRO A 245 -11.37 3.23 20.41
N GLN A 246 -11.66 4.52 20.62
CA GLN A 246 -11.37 5.23 21.84
C GLN A 246 -12.16 4.72 23.06
N ARG A 247 -13.23 3.95 22.86
CA ARG A 247 -13.91 3.25 23.96
C ARG A 247 -13.07 2.10 24.52
N MET A 248 -12.21 1.51 23.70
CA MET A 248 -11.33 0.40 24.09
C MET A 248 -9.98 0.90 24.61
N ASP A 249 -9.46 1.96 23.98
CA ASP A 249 -8.22 2.65 24.38
C ASP A 249 -8.38 4.14 24.09
N GLU A 250 -8.45 4.97 25.14
CA GLU A 250 -8.64 6.42 25.04
C GLU A 250 -7.57 7.11 24.17
N LYS A 251 -6.36 6.52 24.10
CA LYS A 251 -5.23 7.04 23.32
C LYS A 251 -5.22 6.52 21.88
N SER A 252 -6.21 5.75 21.46
CA SER A 252 -6.27 5.19 20.13
C SER A 252 -6.34 6.28 19.06
N VAL A 253 -5.43 6.22 18.09
CA VAL A 253 -5.42 7.07 16.89
C VAL A 253 -6.26 6.48 15.75
N MET A 254 -6.81 5.28 15.93
CA MET A 254 -7.67 4.65 14.94
C MET A 254 -8.96 5.45 14.78
N PRO A 255 -9.39 5.78 13.55
CA PRO A 255 -10.64 6.46 13.31
C PRO A 255 -11.84 5.56 13.65
N ALA A 256 -12.97 6.16 13.96
CA ALA A 256 -14.24 5.45 14.14
C ALA A 256 -14.85 5.13 12.77
N TYR A 257 -15.29 3.90 12.57
CA TYR A 257 -15.87 3.42 11.31
C TYR A 257 -17.39 3.26 11.42
N LYS A 258 -18.08 4.31 11.85
CA LYS A 258 -19.52 4.28 12.13
C LYS A 258 -20.38 3.94 10.92
N TRP A 259 -19.92 4.29 9.70
CA TRP A 259 -20.62 3.98 8.46
C TRP A 259 -20.70 2.49 8.14
N LEU A 260 -19.84 1.63 8.73
CA LEU A 260 -19.95 0.19 8.59
C LEU A 260 -21.21 -0.41 9.25
N PHE A 261 -21.86 0.36 10.10
CA PHE A 261 -23.11 -0.01 10.77
C PHE A 261 -24.35 0.49 10.03
N ASP A 262 -24.20 1.08 8.87
CA ASP A 262 -25.31 1.42 7.98
C ASP A 262 -25.72 0.17 7.19
N ASN A 263 -27.02 -0.04 7.00
CA ASN A 263 -27.60 -1.16 6.27
C ASN A 263 -27.12 -1.30 4.80
N LYS A 264 -26.40 -0.31 4.29
CA LYS A 264 -25.80 -0.30 2.95
C LYS A 264 -24.31 -0.61 2.95
N ALA A 265 -23.71 -0.90 4.08
CA ALA A 265 -22.26 -1.10 4.19
C ALA A 265 -21.77 -2.32 3.40
N MET A 266 -22.58 -3.35 3.26
CA MET A 266 -22.26 -4.59 2.57
C MET A 266 -23.32 -4.95 1.52
N ASP A 267 -22.88 -5.25 0.30
CA ASP A 267 -23.73 -5.78 -0.77
C ASP A 267 -23.28 -7.21 -1.10
N ILE A 268 -24.14 -8.15 -0.84
CA ILE A 268 -23.91 -9.59 -1.05
C ILE A 268 -24.44 -10.10 -2.40
N SER A 269 -24.90 -9.22 -3.27
CA SER A 269 -25.50 -9.62 -4.55
C SER A 269 -24.54 -10.37 -5.46
N ASP A 270 -23.24 -10.04 -5.40
CA ASP A 270 -22.18 -10.57 -6.24
C ASP A 270 -21.32 -11.65 -5.59
N ILE A 271 -21.66 -12.14 -4.40
CA ILE A 271 -20.84 -13.11 -3.65
C ILE A 271 -20.53 -14.38 -4.45
N GLU A 272 -21.50 -14.91 -5.20
CA GLU A 272 -21.33 -16.11 -6.02
C GLU A 272 -20.29 -15.88 -7.13
N LYS A 273 -20.29 -14.69 -7.75
CA LYS A 273 -19.29 -14.30 -8.76
C LYS A 273 -17.90 -14.14 -8.15
N LYS A 274 -17.81 -13.52 -6.97
CA LYS A 274 -16.54 -13.38 -6.23
C LYS A 274 -15.93 -14.73 -5.91
N MET A 275 -16.74 -15.67 -5.39
CA MET A 275 -16.27 -17.03 -5.12
C MET A 275 -15.83 -17.75 -6.39
N SER A 276 -16.54 -17.58 -7.52
CA SER A 276 -16.15 -18.15 -8.81
C SER A 276 -14.79 -17.58 -9.30
N VAL A 277 -14.54 -16.30 -9.10
CA VAL A 277 -13.23 -15.69 -9.39
C VAL A 277 -12.15 -16.29 -8.49
N MET A 278 -12.43 -16.49 -7.21
CA MET A 278 -11.48 -17.12 -6.28
C MET A 278 -11.14 -18.57 -6.68
N VAL A 279 -12.11 -19.31 -7.23
CA VAL A 279 -11.85 -20.66 -7.81
C VAL A 279 -10.86 -20.55 -8.98
N THR A 280 -11.03 -19.57 -9.85
CA THR A 280 -10.09 -19.33 -10.96
C THR A 280 -8.66 -19.02 -10.44
N LEU A 281 -8.56 -18.41 -9.28
CA LEU A 281 -7.29 -18.12 -8.59
C LEU A 281 -6.74 -19.32 -7.78
N GLY A 282 -7.43 -20.45 -7.78
CA GLY A 282 -6.97 -21.69 -7.15
C GLY A 282 -7.54 -21.97 -5.76
N VAL A 283 -8.52 -21.19 -5.30
CA VAL A 283 -9.21 -21.47 -4.02
C VAL A 283 -10.21 -22.62 -4.22
N PRO A 284 -10.22 -23.66 -3.37
CA PRO A 284 -10.97 -24.89 -3.59
C PRO A 284 -12.46 -24.78 -3.13
N TYR A 285 -13.19 -23.76 -3.57
CA TYR A 285 -14.64 -23.74 -3.40
C TYR A 285 -15.29 -24.74 -4.35
N THR A 286 -16.27 -25.46 -3.85
CA THR A 286 -17.11 -26.34 -4.66
C THR A 286 -18.31 -25.59 -5.26
N ASP A 287 -18.92 -26.15 -6.31
CA ASP A 287 -20.15 -25.56 -6.88
C ASP A 287 -21.29 -25.48 -5.83
N ALA A 288 -21.30 -26.41 -4.88
CA ALA A 288 -22.26 -26.41 -3.76
C ALA A 288 -21.98 -25.24 -2.78
N ASP A 289 -20.70 -24.92 -2.51
CA ASP A 289 -20.34 -23.78 -1.66
C ASP A 289 -20.80 -22.46 -2.30
N ILE A 290 -20.60 -22.33 -3.61
CA ILE A 290 -21.00 -21.14 -4.37
C ILE A 290 -22.52 -21.01 -4.38
N ALA A 291 -23.26 -22.09 -4.70
CA ALA A 291 -24.72 -22.07 -4.75
C ALA A 291 -25.36 -21.76 -3.38
N ASN A 292 -24.72 -22.17 -2.28
CA ASN A 292 -25.21 -21.94 -0.93
C ASN A 292 -24.62 -20.68 -0.26
N ALA A 293 -23.87 -19.84 -0.99
CA ALA A 293 -23.13 -18.73 -0.41
C ALA A 293 -24.02 -17.76 0.39
N LYS A 294 -25.14 -17.34 -0.17
CA LYS A 294 -26.09 -16.43 0.50
C LYS A 294 -26.69 -17.05 1.76
N LYS A 295 -27.11 -18.32 1.70
CA LYS A 295 -27.62 -19.04 2.85
C LYS A 295 -26.54 -19.20 3.94
N SER A 296 -25.30 -19.41 3.56
CA SER A 296 -24.17 -19.47 4.49
C SER A 296 -23.98 -18.13 5.23
N ILE A 297 -24.07 -17.00 4.51
CA ILE A 297 -24.00 -15.66 5.11
C ILE A 297 -25.16 -15.48 6.13
N GLU A 298 -26.38 -15.80 5.74
CA GLU A 298 -27.56 -15.69 6.63
C GLU A 298 -27.37 -16.51 7.90
N THR A 299 -26.92 -17.77 7.75
CA THR A 299 -26.71 -18.67 8.89
C THR A 299 -25.62 -18.15 9.83
N GLN A 300 -24.48 -17.69 9.27
CA GLN A 300 -23.36 -17.16 10.05
C GLN A 300 -23.74 -15.84 10.73
N SER A 301 -24.45 -14.96 10.03
CA SER A 301 -24.95 -13.70 10.59
C SER A 301 -25.93 -13.93 11.75
N ALA A 302 -26.89 -14.85 11.59
CA ALA A 302 -27.81 -15.20 12.65
C ALA A 302 -27.10 -15.80 13.89
N GLN A 303 -26.01 -16.54 13.69
CA GLN A 303 -25.21 -17.05 14.80
C GLN A 303 -24.47 -15.92 15.54
N ILE A 304 -23.91 -14.95 14.81
CA ILE A 304 -23.25 -13.76 15.39
C ILE A 304 -24.29 -12.93 16.18
N GLU A 305 -25.45 -12.69 15.61
CA GLU A 305 -26.55 -11.99 16.27
C GLU A 305 -26.96 -12.68 17.59
N LYS A 306 -27.10 -14.00 17.56
CA LYS A 306 -27.36 -14.79 18.76
C LYS A 306 -26.26 -14.66 19.81
N ASN A 307 -25.00 -14.68 19.39
CA ASN A 307 -23.87 -14.50 20.31
C ASN A 307 -23.91 -13.11 20.98
N LEU A 308 -24.23 -12.06 20.21
CA LEU A 308 -24.36 -10.70 20.73
C LEU A 308 -25.53 -10.58 21.73
N HIS A 309 -26.69 -11.17 21.41
CA HIS A 309 -27.83 -11.17 22.34
C HIS A 309 -27.58 -11.96 23.63
N ASN A 310 -26.67 -12.92 23.60
CA ASN A 310 -26.27 -13.68 24.80
C ASN A 310 -25.13 -13.00 25.60
N ASP A 311 -24.54 -11.90 25.08
CA ASP A 311 -23.51 -11.11 25.78
C ASP A 311 -24.19 -10.07 26.69
N PRO A 312 -24.12 -10.19 28.04
CA PRO A 312 -24.80 -9.28 28.96
C PRO A 312 -24.34 -7.81 28.82
N ASP A 313 -23.07 -7.60 28.49
CA ASP A 313 -22.51 -6.25 28.34
C ASP A 313 -23.02 -5.60 27.05
N PHE A 314 -23.16 -6.37 25.98
CA PHE A 314 -23.78 -5.91 24.74
C PHE A 314 -25.24 -5.52 24.96
N VAL A 315 -26.04 -6.40 25.56
CA VAL A 315 -27.46 -6.16 25.81
C VAL A 315 -27.67 -4.91 26.66
N LYS A 316 -26.87 -4.75 27.74
CA LYS A 316 -26.91 -3.56 28.57
C LYS A 316 -26.58 -2.28 27.80
N SER A 317 -25.49 -2.29 27.02
CA SER A 317 -25.07 -1.12 26.24
C SER A 317 -26.07 -0.76 25.15
N TYR A 318 -26.71 -1.77 24.53
CA TYR A 318 -27.75 -1.62 23.54
C TYR A 318 -29.00 -0.95 24.12
N GLU A 319 -29.51 -1.46 25.25
CA GLU A 319 -30.68 -0.90 25.94
C GLU A 319 -30.43 0.53 26.44
N ASP A 320 -29.25 0.82 26.99
CA ASP A 320 -28.88 2.16 27.42
C ASP A 320 -28.78 3.15 26.25
N SER A 321 -28.26 2.70 25.10
CA SER A 321 -28.19 3.49 23.90
C SER A 321 -29.57 3.77 23.31
N LYS A 322 -30.45 2.79 23.29
CA LYS A 322 -31.85 2.91 22.88
C LYS A 322 -32.64 3.89 23.75
N LYS A 323 -32.48 3.83 25.06
CA LYS A 323 -33.07 4.78 26.00
C LYS A 323 -32.58 6.21 25.76
N LYS A 324 -31.27 6.39 25.54
CA LYS A 324 -30.67 7.69 25.26
C LYS A 324 -31.17 8.30 23.93
N ALA A 325 -31.30 7.49 22.88
CA ALA A 325 -31.85 7.94 21.61
C ALA A 325 -33.33 8.36 21.74
N ALA A 326 -34.12 7.55 22.43
CA ALA A 326 -35.53 7.87 22.71
C ALA A 326 -35.68 9.18 23.52
N ALA A 327 -34.83 9.40 24.51
CA ALA A 327 -34.84 10.63 25.32
C ALA A 327 -34.50 11.89 24.51
N LYS A 328 -33.72 11.73 23.41
CA LYS A 328 -33.33 12.82 22.51
C LYS A 328 -34.25 12.97 21.32
N GLY A 329 -35.23 12.10 21.13
CA GLY A 329 -36.08 12.06 19.92
C GLY A 329 -35.31 11.66 18.65
N GLU A 330 -34.15 11.05 18.78
CA GLU A 330 -33.31 10.61 17.68
C GLU A 330 -33.70 9.16 17.26
N LYS A 331 -33.59 8.90 15.95
CA LYS A 331 -33.75 7.52 15.45
C LYS A 331 -32.62 6.66 16.03
N PHE A 332 -32.99 5.61 16.75
CA PHE A 332 -32.03 4.65 17.25
C PHE A 332 -31.36 3.92 16.08
N VAL A 333 -30.04 3.99 16.02
CA VAL A 333 -29.19 3.16 15.15
C VAL A 333 -28.51 2.17 16.09
N PRO A 334 -28.71 0.86 15.89
CA PRO A 334 -28.20 -0.18 16.75
C PRO A 334 -26.70 -0.15 16.92
#